data_08e342a6f1d09653a1c08b0d24bc5956
#
_entry.id   08e342a6f1d09653a1c08b0d24bc5956
#
_cell.length_a   1.000
_cell.length_b   1.000
_cell.length_c   1.000
_cell.angle_alpha   90.00
_cell.angle_beta   90.00
_cell.angle_gamma   90.00
#
_symmetry.space_group_name_H-M   'P 1'
#
loop_
_entity.id
_entity.type
_entity.pdbx_description
1 polymer ?
#
loop_
_entity_poly.entity_id
_entity_poly.type
_entity_poly.pdbx_seq_one_letter_code
_entity_poly.pdbx_strand_id
1 'polypeptide(L)'
;MGQKAVLFDMDGVVVDNLPYHVDAWLLYCERHGIHLTREIFYKDLNGLNSKDTFEWLLKREISKEEINEFEEEKELIYRGFYKPFLAPAPGLMDFLTLLKAYGIKTALGTSAGPGNIDFILDGLGIRSDFDAVIGGAEVTKGKPDPEIYVRAAGLVHVSPENCWVIEDSLQGIEAGLSAGMKVVGMTTSHSAEELSHTHITSLDFVDLFQKMF
;
A
#
# COMPACT_ATOMS: atom_id res chain seq x y z
N MET A 1 19.05 -23.60 -4.38
CA MET A 1 17.69 -23.09 -4.30
C MET A 1 17.71 -21.69 -4.93
N GLY A 2 16.71 -21.32 -5.76
CA GLY A 2 16.65 -19.99 -6.36
C GLY A 2 16.47 -18.88 -5.31
N GLN A 3 16.89 -17.66 -5.65
CA GLN A 3 16.68 -16.46 -4.83
C GLN A 3 15.18 -16.28 -4.59
N LYS A 4 14.77 -15.89 -3.38
CA LYS A 4 13.37 -15.59 -3.01
C LYS A 4 13.23 -14.12 -2.67
N ALA A 5 12.04 -13.57 -2.84
CA ALA A 5 11.70 -12.21 -2.43
C ALA A 5 10.34 -12.12 -1.73
N VAL A 6 10.21 -11.09 -0.87
CA VAL A 6 8.94 -10.62 -0.32
C VAL A 6 8.76 -9.18 -0.76
N LEU A 7 7.63 -8.91 -1.40
CA LEU A 7 7.25 -7.61 -1.93
C LEU A 7 6.11 -7.08 -1.05
N PHE A 8 6.26 -5.87 -0.56
CA PHE A 8 5.34 -5.27 0.40
C PHE A 8 4.55 -4.15 -0.27
N ASP A 9 3.25 -4.09 -0.06
CA ASP A 9 2.59 -2.80 -0.13
C ASP A 9 2.98 -1.93 1.06
N MET A 10 2.63 -0.65 1.04
CA MET A 10 2.97 0.31 2.08
C MET A 10 1.81 0.58 3.03
N ASP A 11 0.74 1.15 2.49
CA ASP A 11 -0.42 1.59 3.26
C ASP A 11 -1.29 0.38 3.65
N GLY A 12 -1.62 0.23 4.93
CA GLY A 12 -2.30 -0.96 5.44
C GLY A 12 -1.42 -2.20 5.63
N VAL A 13 -0.13 -2.15 5.21
CA VAL A 13 0.84 -3.26 5.32
C VAL A 13 2.06 -2.85 6.13
N VAL A 14 2.90 -1.94 5.62
CA VAL A 14 4.06 -1.42 6.38
C VAL A 14 3.61 -0.56 7.54
N VAL A 15 2.52 0.16 7.37
CA VAL A 15 1.85 1.01 8.36
C VAL A 15 0.34 0.79 8.32
N ASP A 16 -0.34 0.90 9.45
CA ASP A 16 -1.81 0.90 9.54
C ASP A 16 -2.31 2.35 9.59
N ASN A 17 -2.58 2.92 8.42
CA ASN A 17 -2.82 4.35 8.26
C ASN A 17 -4.13 4.71 7.55
N LEU A 18 -4.96 3.75 7.15
CA LEU A 18 -6.24 4.03 6.48
C LEU A 18 -7.13 5.02 7.23
N PRO A 19 -7.29 4.96 8.57
CA PRO A 19 -8.11 5.94 9.30
C PRO A 19 -7.65 7.38 9.10
N TYR A 20 -6.34 7.61 8.99
CA TYR A 20 -5.75 8.94 8.78
C TYR A 20 -5.94 9.45 7.34
N HIS A 21 -5.94 8.55 6.36
CA HIS A 21 -6.33 8.88 4.99
C HIS A 21 -7.80 9.31 4.93
N VAL A 22 -8.69 8.59 5.63
CA VAL A 22 -10.12 8.97 5.72
C VAL A 22 -10.27 10.36 6.35
N ASP A 23 -9.57 10.63 7.46
CA ASP A 23 -9.62 11.95 8.12
C ASP A 23 -9.09 13.06 7.21
N ALA A 24 -8.04 12.78 6.43
CA ALA A 24 -7.51 13.74 5.46
C ALA A 24 -8.54 14.05 4.36
N TRP A 25 -9.23 13.04 3.83
CA TRP A 25 -10.31 13.24 2.87
C TRP A 25 -11.47 14.07 3.43
N LEU A 26 -11.88 13.80 4.68
CA LEU A 26 -12.94 14.57 5.32
C LEU A 26 -12.55 16.04 5.47
N LEU A 27 -11.34 16.32 5.96
CA LEU A 27 -10.87 17.71 6.12
C LEU A 27 -10.64 18.40 4.77
N TYR A 28 -10.09 17.69 3.77
CA TYR A 28 -9.96 18.21 2.41
C TYR A 28 -11.35 18.64 1.88
N CYS A 29 -12.33 17.76 1.94
CA CYS A 29 -13.69 18.04 1.50
C CYS A 29 -14.34 19.19 2.26
N GLU A 30 -14.16 19.28 3.58
CA GLU A 30 -14.65 20.39 4.39
C GLU A 30 -14.08 21.73 3.92
N ARG A 31 -12.78 21.81 3.66
CA ARG A 31 -12.10 23.02 3.18
C ARG A 31 -12.61 23.49 1.82
N HIS A 32 -13.00 22.54 0.98
CA HIS A 32 -13.53 22.83 -0.37
C HIS A 32 -15.05 22.89 -0.45
N GLY A 33 -15.76 22.86 0.70
CA GLY A 33 -17.22 22.94 0.75
C GLY A 33 -17.92 21.70 0.17
N ILE A 34 -17.25 20.57 0.12
CA ILE A 34 -17.77 19.30 -0.38
C ILE A 34 -18.30 18.49 0.81
N HIS A 35 -19.52 17.99 0.71
CA HIS A 35 -20.08 17.14 1.75
C HIS A 35 -19.59 15.71 1.61
N LEU A 36 -18.78 15.25 2.58
CA LEU A 36 -18.30 13.88 2.70
C LEU A 36 -18.44 13.42 4.16
N THR A 37 -18.93 12.20 4.35
CA THR A 37 -18.97 11.52 5.67
C THR A 37 -18.12 10.24 5.61
N ARG A 38 -17.72 9.70 6.76
CA ARG A 38 -17.03 8.39 6.81
C ARG A 38 -17.85 7.29 6.15
N GLU A 39 -19.18 7.29 6.37
CA GLU A 39 -20.08 6.30 5.76
C GLU A 39 -20.06 6.38 4.23
N ILE A 40 -20.12 7.58 3.67
CA ILE A 40 -20.03 7.80 2.22
C ILE A 40 -18.65 7.36 1.73
N PHE A 41 -17.58 7.72 2.45
CA PHE A 41 -16.23 7.32 2.05
C PHE A 41 -16.10 5.80 1.94
N TYR A 42 -16.44 5.06 2.99
CA TYR A 42 -16.31 3.60 3.00
C TYR A 42 -17.22 2.90 2.00
N LYS A 43 -18.41 3.46 1.73
CA LYS A 43 -19.37 2.89 0.80
C LYS A 43 -19.01 3.13 -0.67
N ASP A 44 -18.61 4.36 -1.00
CA ASP A 44 -18.58 4.83 -2.38
C ASP A 44 -17.18 5.17 -2.90
N LEU A 45 -16.19 5.41 -2.02
CA LEU A 45 -14.85 5.90 -2.39
C LEU A 45 -13.72 4.94 -2.01
N ASN A 46 -13.92 4.09 -1.01
CA ASN A 46 -12.87 3.18 -0.56
C ASN A 46 -12.43 2.25 -1.69
N GLY A 47 -11.13 2.26 -1.99
CA GLY A 47 -10.55 1.46 -3.07
C GLY A 47 -10.54 2.15 -4.45
N LEU A 48 -11.14 3.35 -4.60
CA LEU A 48 -10.96 4.13 -5.81
C LEU A 48 -9.56 4.74 -5.88
N ASN A 49 -9.04 4.92 -7.10
CA ASN A 49 -7.84 5.70 -7.31
C ASN A 49 -8.12 7.21 -7.16
N SER A 50 -7.06 8.03 -7.04
CA SER A 50 -7.19 9.47 -6.81
C SER A 50 -8.06 10.16 -7.86
N LYS A 51 -7.87 9.83 -9.14
CA LYS A 51 -8.66 10.44 -10.23
C LYS A 51 -10.15 10.18 -10.04
N ASP A 52 -10.54 8.91 -9.91
CA ASP A 52 -11.94 8.52 -9.78
C ASP A 52 -12.55 9.09 -8.51
N THR A 53 -11.79 9.18 -7.41
CA THR A 53 -12.22 9.81 -6.16
C THR A 53 -12.50 11.29 -6.35
N PHE A 54 -11.59 12.04 -6.96
CA PHE A 54 -11.80 13.48 -7.18
C PHE A 54 -12.92 13.75 -8.18
N GLU A 55 -13.04 12.97 -9.26
CA GLU A 55 -14.16 13.10 -10.21
C GLU A 55 -15.52 12.81 -9.54
N TRP A 56 -15.55 11.82 -8.65
CA TRP A 56 -16.77 11.53 -7.86
C TRP A 56 -17.12 12.70 -6.91
N LEU A 57 -16.12 13.25 -6.22
CA LEU A 57 -16.32 14.38 -5.28
C LEU A 57 -16.73 15.67 -6.00
N LEU A 58 -16.08 15.99 -7.12
CA LEU A 58 -16.27 17.24 -7.84
C LEU A 58 -17.40 17.18 -8.87
N LYS A 59 -17.92 15.98 -9.17
CA LYS A 59 -18.98 15.72 -10.16
C LYS A 59 -18.62 16.23 -11.56
N ARG A 60 -17.35 16.16 -11.93
CA ARG A 60 -16.81 16.54 -13.26
C ARG A 60 -15.54 15.80 -13.57
N GLU A 61 -15.19 15.73 -14.85
CA GLU A 61 -13.85 15.32 -15.26
C GLU A 61 -12.80 16.33 -14.79
N ILE A 62 -11.60 15.83 -14.49
CA ILE A 62 -10.46 16.65 -14.05
C ILE A 62 -9.22 16.35 -14.88
N SER A 63 -8.41 17.40 -15.09
CA SER A 63 -7.13 17.27 -15.78
C SER A 63 -6.06 16.60 -14.91
N LYS A 64 -5.00 16.11 -15.54
CA LYS A 64 -3.89 15.50 -14.82
C LYS A 64 -3.19 16.50 -13.89
N GLU A 65 -3.12 17.75 -14.30
CA GLU A 65 -2.55 18.86 -13.52
C GLU A 65 -3.37 19.11 -12.25
N GLU A 66 -4.70 19.15 -12.37
CA GLU A 66 -5.62 19.30 -11.22
C GLU A 66 -5.52 18.10 -10.27
N ILE A 67 -5.41 16.86 -10.79
CA ILE A 67 -5.23 15.67 -9.96
C ILE A 67 -3.98 15.83 -9.09
N ASN A 68 -2.85 16.19 -9.69
CA ASN A 68 -1.59 16.34 -8.97
C ASN A 68 -1.67 17.41 -7.87
N GLU A 69 -2.33 18.54 -8.14
CA GLU A 69 -2.50 19.62 -7.16
C GLU A 69 -3.39 19.20 -6.00
N PHE A 70 -4.55 18.62 -6.28
CA PHE A 70 -5.52 18.19 -5.26
C PHE A 70 -4.98 17.02 -4.42
N GLU A 71 -4.29 16.09 -5.07
CA GLU A 71 -3.65 14.97 -4.39
C GLU A 71 -2.57 15.46 -3.43
N GLU A 72 -1.69 16.37 -3.86
CA GLU A 72 -0.65 16.90 -2.98
C GLU A 72 -1.22 17.65 -1.78
N GLU A 73 -2.28 18.46 -1.95
CA GLU A 73 -2.96 19.12 -0.83
C GLU A 73 -3.52 18.09 0.16
N LYS A 74 -4.22 17.07 -0.33
CA LYS A 74 -4.80 16.00 0.51
C LYS A 74 -3.70 15.20 1.22
N GLU A 75 -2.60 14.90 0.53
CA GLU A 75 -1.50 14.14 1.14
C GLU A 75 -0.72 14.96 2.17
N LEU A 76 -0.61 16.26 2.01
CA LEU A 76 -0.09 17.15 3.06
C LEU A 76 -0.94 17.11 4.33
N ILE A 77 -2.27 17.09 4.19
CA ILE A 77 -3.20 16.95 5.33
C ILE A 77 -2.98 15.59 6.00
N TYR A 78 -2.92 14.51 5.22
CA TYR A 78 -2.67 13.16 5.72
C TYR A 78 -1.36 13.07 6.51
N ARG A 79 -0.24 13.52 5.94
CA ARG A 79 1.06 13.51 6.63
C ARG A 79 1.04 14.31 7.92
N GLY A 80 0.30 15.43 7.95
CA GLY A 80 0.11 16.23 9.16
C GLY A 80 -0.63 15.46 10.26
N PHE A 81 -1.70 14.75 9.92
CA PHE A 81 -2.46 13.94 10.86
C PHE A 81 -1.70 12.72 11.36
N TYR A 82 -1.03 12.01 10.44
CA TYR A 82 -0.40 10.75 10.78
C TYR A 82 0.96 10.90 11.47
N LYS A 83 1.67 12.00 11.25
CA LYS A 83 3.02 12.24 11.80
C LYS A 83 3.18 11.93 13.30
N PRO A 84 2.24 12.34 14.20
CA PRO A 84 2.36 12.03 15.63
C PRO A 84 2.17 10.55 15.98
N PHE A 85 1.62 9.76 15.07
CA PHE A 85 1.23 8.35 15.26
C PHE A 85 2.02 7.41 14.36
N LEU A 86 2.98 7.93 13.60
CA LEU A 86 3.78 7.14 12.66
C LEU A 86 4.49 6.02 13.39
N ALA A 87 4.09 4.79 13.10
CA ALA A 87 4.64 3.58 13.68
C ALA A 87 4.58 2.43 12.65
N PRO A 88 5.55 1.50 12.67
CA PRO A 88 5.48 0.31 11.82
C PRO A 88 4.34 -0.61 12.27
N ALA A 89 3.78 -1.37 11.34
CA ALA A 89 2.80 -2.40 11.66
C ALA A 89 3.37 -3.42 12.68
N PRO A 90 2.53 -4.00 13.55
CA PRO A 90 2.99 -4.92 14.59
C PRO A 90 3.80 -6.09 14.01
N GLY A 91 5.02 -6.32 14.53
CA GLY A 91 5.92 -7.38 14.12
C GLY A 91 6.72 -7.14 12.83
N LEU A 92 6.48 -6.03 12.10
CA LEU A 92 7.18 -5.74 10.84
C LEU A 92 8.70 -5.74 10.99
N MET A 93 9.24 -5.08 12.02
CA MET A 93 10.70 -4.94 12.20
C MET A 93 11.40 -6.29 12.42
N ASP A 94 10.76 -7.17 13.19
CA ASP A 94 11.27 -8.52 13.44
C ASP A 94 11.18 -9.36 12.16
N PHE A 95 10.10 -9.20 11.39
CA PHE A 95 9.91 -9.88 10.12
C PHE A 95 10.95 -9.46 9.07
N LEU A 96 11.22 -8.17 8.91
CA LEU A 96 12.28 -7.66 8.02
C LEU A 96 13.67 -8.18 8.44
N THR A 97 13.95 -8.18 9.75
CA THR A 97 15.20 -8.73 10.30
C THR A 97 15.35 -10.21 9.95
N LEU A 98 14.28 -10.98 10.08
CA LEU A 98 14.26 -12.40 9.74
C LEU A 98 14.52 -12.62 8.25
N LEU A 99 13.79 -11.91 7.36
CA LEU A 99 13.99 -12.02 5.91
C LEU A 99 15.45 -11.78 5.53
N LYS A 100 16.04 -10.74 6.10
CA LYS A 100 17.46 -10.41 5.90
C LYS A 100 18.40 -11.54 6.38
N ALA A 101 18.12 -12.11 7.56
CA ALA A 101 18.91 -13.22 8.10
C ALA A 101 18.87 -14.47 7.21
N TYR A 102 17.75 -14.72 6.54
CA TYR A 102 17.58 -15.83 5.58
C TYR A 102 18.02 -15.46 4.13
N GLY A 103 18.54 -14.26 3.91
CA GLY A 103 18.98 -13.81 2.57
C GLY A 103 17.81 -13.66 1.59
N ILE A 104 16.58 -13.47 2.09
CA ILE A 104 15.39 -13.22 1.28
C ILE A 104 15.39 -11.74 0.91
N LYS A 105 15.21 -11.45 -0.38
CA LYS A 105 15.14 -10.08 -0.89
C LYS A 105 13.83 -9.40 -0.48
N THR A 106 13.89 -8.09 -0.28
CA THR A 106 12.73 -7.28 0.09
C THR A 106 12.54 -6.13 -0.89
N ALA A 107 11.31 -5.88 -1.32
CA ALA A 107 11.00 -4.67 -2.08
C ALA A 107 9.66 -4.07 -1.65
N LEU A 108 9.53 -2.76 -1.80
CA LEU A 108 8.28 -2.04 -1.64
C LEU A 108 7.67 -1.78 -3.01
N GLY A 109 6.36 -2.07 -3.17
CA GLY A 109 5.58 -1.75 -4.36
C GLY A 109 4.26 -1.10 -3.97
N THR A 110 4.20 0.23 -3.96
CA THR A 110 3.07 1.02 -3.47
C THR A 110 2.47 1.92 -4.54
N SER A 111 1.17 2.17 -4.47
CA SER A 111 0.50 3.19 -5.29
C SER A 111 0.80 4.62 -4.84
N ALA A 112 1.40 4.80 -3.67
CA ALA A 112 1.72 6.11 -3.12
C ALA A 112 2.74 6.89 -3.97
N GLY A 113 2.64 8.20 -3.92
CA GLY A 113 3.63 9.11 -4.50
C GLY A 113 4.90 9.25 -3.63
N PRO A 114 5.97 9.85 -4.19
CA PRO A 114 7.27 9.93 -3.52
C PRO A 114 7.22 10.62 -2.15
N GLY A 115 6.38 11.64 -1.98
CA GLY A 115 6.24 12.36 -0.71
C GLY A 115 5.76 11.48 0.45
N ASN A 116 4.86 10.53 0.20
CA ASN A 116 4.40 9.60 1.22
C ASN A 116 5.42 8.47 1.43
N ILE A 117 6.07 7.99 0.38
CA ILE A 117 7.15 6.99 0.48
C ILE A 117 8.27 7.53 1.37
N ASP A 118 8.72 8.76 1.14
CA ASP A 118 9.77 9.40 1.93
C ASP A 118 9.29 9.62 3.38
N PHE A 119 8.07 10.11 3.56
CA PHE A 119 7.48 10.33 4.88
C PHE A 119 7.44 9.04 5.72
N ILE A 120 7.01 7.92 5.15
CA ILE A 120 6.90 6.64 5.85
C ILE A 120 8.28 6.01 6.06
N LEU A 121 9.04 5.77 4.98
CA LEU A 121 10.28 4.99 5.07
C LEU A 121 11.38 5.71 5.85
N ASP A 122 11.53 7.04 5.65
CA ASP A 122 12.53 7.82 6.34
C ASP A 122 12.08 8.18 7.76
N GLY A 123 10.77 8.44 7.93
CA GLY A 123 10.19 8.69 9.24
C GLY A 123 10.31 7.50 10.21
N LEU A 124 10.23 6.27 9.68
CA LEU A 124 10.44 5.03 10.44
C LEU A 124 11.91 4.58 10.47
N GLY A 125 12.77 5.16 9.62
CA GLY A 125 14.18 4.75 9.49
C GLY A 125 14.39 3.38 8.86
N ILE A 126 13.44 2.88 8.05
CA ILE A 126 13.43 1.51 7.50
C ILE A 126 13.76 1.43 6.00
N ARG A 127 14.07 2.55 5.35
CA ARG A 127 14.35 2.55 3.90
C ARG A 127 15.46 1.55 3.51
N SER A 128 16.48 1.42 4.34
CA SER A 128 17.60 0.49 4.11
C SER A 128 17.26 -0.99 4.32
N ASP A 129 16.08 -1.29 4.82
CA ASP A 129 15.59 -2.66 4.97
C ASP A 129 14.91 -3.18 3.69
N PHE A 130 14.73 -2.32 2.69
CA PHE A 130 14.23 -2.68 1.36
C PHE A 130 15.36 -2.63 0.32
N ASP A 131 15.56 -3.73 -0.42
CA ASP A 131 16.55 -3.81 -1.53
C ASP A 131 16.08 -2.95 -2.73
N ALA A 132 14.76 -2.72 -2.88
CA ALA A 132 14.18 -1.85 -3.91
C ALA A 132 12.88 -1.20 -3.41
N VAL A 133 12.60 -0.01 -3.95
CA VAL A 133 11.35 0.73 -3.71
C VAL A 133 10.82 1.18 -5.06
N ILE A 134 9.52 0.98 -5.31
CA ILE A 134 8.82 1.45 -6.51
C ILE A 134 7.46 2.05 -6.10
N GLY A 135 7.21 3.27 -6.55
CA GLY A 135 5.98 4.00 -6.27
C GLY A 135 5.05 4.10 -7.48
N GLY A 136 3.84 4.62 -7.26
CA GLY A 136 2.83 4.78 -8.29
C GLY A 136 3.26 5.64 -9.47
N ALA A 137 4.13 6.62 -9.26
CA ALA A 137 4.65 7.49 -10.32
C ALA A 137 5.60 6.78 -11.31
N GLU A 138 6.08 5.59 -10.96
CA GLU A 138 7.06 4.84 -11.74
C GLU A 138 6.42 3.75 -12.61
N VAL A 139 5.09 3.56 -12.54
CA VAL A 139 4.35 2.60 -13.35
C VAL A 139 3.41 3.32 -14.32
N THR A 140 3.09 2.66 -15.43
CA THR A 140 2.12 3.16 -16.41
C THR A 140 0.70 2.77 -16.07
N LYS A 141 0.54 1.62 -15.41
CA LYS A 141 -0.74 1.10 -14.95
C LYS A 141 -0.68 0.80 -13.46
N GLY A 142 -1.62 1.39 -12.72
CA GLY A 142 -1.78 1.11 -11.30
C GLY A 142 -2.46 -0.23 -11.03
N LYS A 143 -2.42 -0.69 -9.78
CA LYS A 143 -3.17 -1.85 -9.29
C LYS A 143 -4.66 -1.73 -9.71
N PRO A 144 -5.30 -2.78 -10.23
CA PRO A 144 -4.92 -4.20 -10.16
C PRO A 144 -4.00 -4.72 -11.28
N ASP A 145 -3.45 -3.84 -12.17
CA ASP A 145 -2.45 -4.29 -13.14
C ASP A 145 -1.19 -4.78 -12.38
N PRO A 146 -0.59 -5.92 -12.79
CA PRO A 146 0.56 -6.50 -12.10
C PRO A 146 1.87 -5.71 -12.26
N GLU A 147 1.91 -4.65 -13.07
CA GLU A 147 3.13 -3.95 -13.46
C GLU A 147 4.01 -3.61 -12.26
N ILE A 148 3.43 -3.09 -11.17
CA ILE A 148 4.21 -2.64 -10.01
C ILE A 148 4.97 -3.80 -9.35
N TYR A 149 4.34 -4.97 -9.18
CA TYR A 149 4.98 -6.12 -8.55
C TYR A 149 5.94 -6.84 -9.49
N VAL A 150 5.62 -6.92 -10.78
CA VAL A 150 6.55 -7.44 -11.79
C VAL A 150 7.83 -6.60 -11.83
N ARG A 151 7.71 -5.28 -11.80
CA ARG A 151 8.86 -4.36 -11.76
C ARG A 151 9.62 -4.46 -10.45
N ALA A 152 8.93 -4.53 -9.31
CA ALA A 152 9.56 -4.71 -7.99
C ALA A 152 10.40 -6.00 -7.95
N ALA A 153 9.86 -7.12 -8.43
CA ALA A 153 10.58 -8.40 -8.55
C ALA A 153 11.82 -8.29 -9.48
N GLY A 154 11.66 -7.58 -10.61
CA GLY A 154 12.76 -7.30 -11.54
C GLY A 154 13.89 -6.50 -10.92
N LEU A 155 13.59 -5.49 -10.10
CA LEU A 155 14.59 -4.66 -9.41
C LEU A 155 15.43 -5.47 -8.40
N VAL A 156 14.83 -6.48 -7.77
CA VAL A 156 15.57 -7.38 -6.83
C VAL A 156 16.07 -8.64 -7.51
N HIS A 157 15.92 -8.75 -8.83
CA HIS A 157 16.41 -9.86 -9.66
C HIS A 157 15.85 -11.24 -9.26
N VAL A 158 14.56 -11.29 -8.89
CA VAL A 158 13.86 -12.53 -8.52
C VAL A 158 12.69 -12.74 -9.46
N SER A 159 12.53 -13.98 -9.97
CA SER A 159 11.39 -14.34 -10.82
C SER A 159 10.09 -14.32 -10.04
N PRO A 160 8.95 -13.89 -10.65
CA PRO A 160 7.66 -13.76 -9.99
C PRO A 160 7.22 -15.00 -9.21
N GLU A 161 7.40 -16.19 -9.75
CA GLU A 161 7.02 -17.47 -9.10
C GLU A 161 7.79 -17.75 -7.78
N ASN A 162 8.88 -17.02 -7.52
CA ASN A 162 9.67 -17.09 -6.29
C ASN A 162 9.39 -15.92 -5.34
N CYS A 163 8.40 -15.09 -5.66
CA CYS A 163 8.00 -13.93 -4.87
C CYS A 163 6.74 -14.19 -4.06
N TRP A 164 6.70 -13.58 -2.88
CA TRP A 164 5.48 -13.35 -2.11
C TRP A 164 5.15 -11.86 -2.15
N VAL A 165 3.87 -11.54 -2.30
CA VAL A 165 3.33 -10.19 -2.11
C VAL A 165 2.60 -10.16 -0.78
N ILE A 166 2.77 -9.09 0.01
CA ILE A 166 2.00 -8.82 1.23
C ILE A 166 1.16 -7.57 0.94
N GLU A 167 -0.15 -7.71 1.05
CA GLU A 167 -1.15 -6.73 0.61
C GLU A 167 -2.38 -6.76 1.49
N ASP A 168 -3.10 -5.64 1.57
CA ASP A 168 -4.35 -5.53 2.32
C ASP A 168 -5.56 -5.16 1.43
N SER A 169 -5.29 -4.60 0.23
CA SER A 169 -6.32 -4.16 -0.72
C SER A 169 -6.68 -5.23 -1.75
N LEU A 170 -7.95 -5.28 -2.17
CA LEU A 170 -8.39 -6.21 -3.21
C LEU A 170 -7.67 -6.00 -4.54
N GLN A 171 -7.44 -4.73 -4.92
CA GLN A 171 -6.73 -4.39 -6.15
C GLN A 171 -5.26 -4.81 -6.10
N GLY A 172 -4.59 -4.65 -4.97
CA GLY A 172 -3.20 -5.06 -4.83
C GLY A 172 -3.03 -6.57 -4.75
N ILE A 173 -3.97 -7.27 -4.11
CA ILE A 173 -4.03 -8.75 -4.12
C ILE A 173 -4.19 -9.27 -5.54
N GLU A 174 -5.12 -8.71 -6.32
CA GLU A 174 -5.30 -9.07 -7.72
C GLU A 174 -4.05 -8.80 -8.55
N ALA A 175 -3.36 -7.69 -8.32
CA ALA A 175 -2.09 -7.37 -8.97
C ALA A 175 -1.01 -8.43 -8.67
N GLY A 176 -0.88 -8.85 -7.40
CA GLY A 176 0.06 -9.89 -6.99
C GLY A 176 -0.26 -11.26 -7.61
N LEU A 177 -1.54 -11.66 -7.61
CA LEU A 177 -1.99 -12.90 -8.22
C LEU A 177 -1.80 -12.89 -9.75
N SER A 178 -2.16 -11.77 -10.40
CA SER A 178 -1.99 -11.58 -11.85
C SER A 178 -0.51 -11.56 -12.27
N ALA A 179 0.40 -11.19 -11.36
CA ALA A 179 1.84 -11.31 -11.56
C ALA A 179 2.35 -12.76 -11.46
N GLY A 180 1.51 -13.72 -11.12
CA GLY A 180 1.91 -15.12 -10.88
C GLY A 180 2.65 -15.33 -9.55
N MET A 181 2.47 -14.44 -8.58
CA MET A 181 3.11 -14.47 -7.27
C MET A 181 2.20 -15.11 -6.22
N LYS A 182 2.78 -15.55 -5.12
CA LYS A 182 2.00 -15.90 -3.94
C LYS A 182 1.62 -14.63 -3.18
N VAL A 183 0.42 -14.62 -2.59
CA VAL A 183 -0.10 -13.44 -1.90
C VAL A 183 -0.49 -13.77 -0.47
N VAL A 184 -0.06 -12.92 0.46
CA VAL A 184 -0.55 -12.81 1.82
C VAL A 184 -1.52 -11.63 1.86
N GLY A 185 -2.77 -11.87 2.29
CA GLY A 185 -3.75 -10.83 2.56
C GLY A 185 -3.70 -10.38 4.02
N MET A 186 -3.35 -9.13 4.27
CA MET A 186 -3.40 -8.53 5.62
C MET A 186 -4.81 -8.02 5.89
N THR A 187 -5.36 -8.36 7.06
CA THR A 187 -6.76 -8.01 7.40
C THR A 187 -6.90 -6.62 8.02
N THR A 188 -6.11 -5.66 7.55
CA THR A 188 -6.17 -4.26 7.99
C THR A 188 -7.30 -3.48 7.32
N SER A 189 -7.53 -3.70 6.02
CA SER A 189 -8.55 -2.99 5.24
C SER A 189 -9.77 -3.85 4.91
N HIS A 190 -9.62 -5.18 4.90
CA HIS A 190 -10.67 -6.15 4.56
C HIS A 190 -10.70 -7.30 5.56
N SER A 191 -11.87 -7.96 5.67
CA SER A 191 -12.04 -9.15 6.51
C SER A 191 -11.33 -10.37 5.94
N ALA A 192 -11.01 -11.34 6.80
CA ALA A 192 -10.40 -12.60 6.37
C ALA A 192 -11.29 -13.37 5.37
N GLU A 193 -12.63 -13.21 5.44
CA GLU A 193 -13.56 -13.82 4.50
C GLU A 193 -13.42 -13.22 3.10
N GLU A 194 -13.36 -11.88 2.98
CA GLU A 194 -13.13 -11.17 1.71
C GLU A 194 -11.77 -11.54 1.10
N LEU A 195 -10.75 -11.78 1.94
CA LEU A 195 -9.39 -12.14 1.52
C LEU A 195 -9.15 -13.65 1.39
N SER A 196 -10.18 -14.48 1.51
CA SER A 196 -10.08 -15.97 1.49
C SER A 196 -9.51 -16.57 0.22
N HIS A 197 -9.40 -15.79 -0.86
CA HIS A 197 -8.79 -16.20 -2.13
C HIS A 197 -7.27 -16.01 -2.18
N THR A 198 -6.65 -15.44 -1.14
CA THR A 198 -5.21 -15.35 -0.99
C THR A 198 -4.60 -16.68 -0.50
N HIS A 199 -3.29 -16.83 -0.60
CA HIS A 199 -2.59 -18.03 -0.14
C HIS A 199 -2.53 -18.11 1.39
N ILE A 200 -2.41 -16.98 2.06
CA ILE A 200 -2.42 -16.82 3.51
C ILE A 200 -3.18 -15.54 3.84
N THR A 201 -4.05 -15.54 4.84
CA THR A 201 -4.59 -14.34 5.47
C THR A 201 -3.90 -14.12 6.81
N SER A 202 -3.60 -12.89 7.18
CA SER A 202 -2.94 -12.57 8.44
C SER A 202 -3.42 -11.26 9.03
N LEU A 203 -3.46 -11.18 10.37
CA LEU A 203 -3.83 -9.97 11.09
C LEU A 203 -2.69 -8.94 11.08
N ASP A 204 -1.46 -9.42 11.32
CA ASP A 204 -0.25 -8.64 11.41
C ASP A 204 0.99 -9.51 11.11
N PHE A 205 2.19 -8.96 11.25
CA PHE A 205 3.42 -9.73 11.01
C PHE A 205 3.75 -10.72 12.13
N VAL A 206 3.19 -10.55 13.33
CA VAL A 206 3.35 -11.53 14.43
C VAL A 206 2.56 -12.80 14.09
N ASP A 207 1.31 -12.66 13.64
CA ASP A 207 0.46 -13.76 13.18
C ASP A 207 1.03 -14.40 11.91
N LEU A 208 1.51 -13.59 10.95
CA LEU A 208 2.13 -14.09 9.72
C LEU A 208 3.36 -14.94 10.00
N PHE A 209 4.20 -14.52 10.94
CA PHE A 209 5.37 -15.29 11.34
C PHE A 209 5.00 -16.70 11.77
N GLN A 210 3.96 -16.85 12.61
CA GLN A 210 3.51 -18.16 13.10
C GLN A 210 2.92 -19.05 11.99
N LYS A 211 2.42 -18.46 10.90
CA LYS A 211 1.84 -19.19 9.75
C LYS A 211 2.86 -19.61 8.71
N MET A 212 3.99 -18.92 8.64
CA MET A 212 5.02 -19.16 7.62
C MET A 212 6.20 -20.00 8.11
N PHE A 213 6.42 -20.05 9.42
CA PHE A 213 7.55 -20.69 10.08
C PHE A 213 7.13 -21.57 11.26
#